data_f5370d4d077852409d5329b55a28cfa7
#
_entry.id   f5370d4d077852409d5329b55a28cfa7
#
_cell.length_a   1.000
_cell.length_b   1.000
_cell.length_c   1.000
_cell.angle_alpha   90.00
_cell.angle_beta   90.00
_cell.angle_gamma   90.00
#
_symmetry.space_group_name_H-M   'P 1'
#
loop_
_entity.id
_entity.type
_entity.pdbx_description
1 polymer ?
#
loop_
_entity_poly.entity_id
_entity_poly.type
_entity_poly.pdbx_seq_one_letter_code
_entity_poly.pdbx_strand_id
1 'polypeptide(L)'
;MTAIKETNFSFQKQTNFYKGKVRDVYTINNQFMTMVVTDRISAFDVVLPEAIPFKGQVLNQIAAKFLAATKDIVPNWVIEVPDEMVTIGRICEPFKVEMVVRGYLAGHAWREYSEGKRSVCGVSLPEGLKENDKLPQPIITPTTKASVGHDEDISREDILSKGIVSIVDYDQLEEYTYALYKRGTEMAAERGLILVDTKYEFGKVGEEIFLIDEIHTPDSSRYFYAEGYEARQADNEPQKQLSKEFVRKWLIENGFQGKDGQTIPVMTPEIVDSISERYIELYEQITGDKFVKNEQNDILQRVEQNVLKSLSTLLSN
;
A
#
# COMPACT_ATOMS: atom_id res chain seq x y z
N MET A 1 -6.20 2.47 24.39
CA MET A 1 -5.40 3.44 23.60
C MET A 1 -6.34 4.12 22.60
N THR A 2 -6.15 5.43 22.35
CA THR A 2 -7.03 6.17 21.44
C THR A 2 -6.54 5.96 20.00
N ALA A 3 -7.39 5.38 19.15
CA ALA A 3 -7.12 5.20 17.74
C ALA A 3 -7.90 6.24 16.92
N ILE A 4 -7.31 6.75 15.83
CA ILE A 4 -7.97 7.71 14.94
C ILE A 4 -8.83 6.97 13.93
N LYS A 5 -10.16 7.03 14.10
CA LYS A 5 -11.11 6.52 13.10
C LYS A 5 -11.40 7.52 11.97
N GLU A 6 -11.34 8.81 12.28
CA GLU A 6 -11.59 9.89 11.32
C GLU A 6 -10.99 11.20 11.80
N THR A 7 -10.78 12.10 10.85
CA THR A 7 -10.38 13.48 11.14
C THR A 7 -11.47 14.43 10.64
N ASN A 8 -11.58 15.57 11.30
CA ASN A 8 -12.53 16.63 10.91
C ASN A 8 -11.87 17.99 11.08
N PHE A 9 -10.71 18.15 10.42
CA PHE A 9 -9.93 19.37 10.47
C PHE A 9 -10.49 20.42 9.50
N SER A 10 -10.20 21.68 9.79
CA SER A 10 -10.50 22.79 8.90
C SER A 10 -9.23 23.62 8.70
N PHE A 11 -8.66 23.55 7.52
CA PHE A 11 -7.42 24.24 7.20
C PHE A 11 -7.67 25.51 6.39
N GLN A 12 -6.82 26.52 6.59
CA GLN A 12 -6.85 27.73 5.77
C GLN A 12 -6.60 27.36 4.29
N LYS A 13 -7.40 27.95 3.37
CA LYS A 13 -7.39 27.66 1.92
C LYS A 13 -7.69 26.19 1.57
N GLN A 14 -8.33 25.45 2.44
CA GLN A 14 -8.85 24.13 2.09
C GLN A 14 -9.90 24.25 0.99
N THR A 15 -9.74 23.49 -0.09
CA THR A 15 -10.64 23.51 -1.26
C THR A 15 -11.44 22.21 -1.40
N ASN A 16 -10.94 21.09 -0.85
CA ASN A 16 -11.63 19.80 -0.88
C ASN A 16 -11.29 18.95 0.33
N PHE A 17 -12.14 17.96 0.60
CA PHE A 17 -11.93 16.89 1.56
C PHE A 17 -12.45 15.58 0.99
N TYR A 18 -11.63 14.54 1.05
CA TYR A 18 -11.97 13.19 0.64
C TYR A 18 -11.67 12.19 1.75
N LYS A 19 -12.69 11.43 2.17
CA LYS A 19 -12.57 10.35 3.14
C LYS A 19 -12.40 9.02 2.42
N GLY A 20 -11.17 8.54 2.36
CA GLY A 20 -10.86 7.22 1.80
C GLY A 20 -11.12 6.08 2.79
N LYS A 21 -10.85 4.83 2.38
CA LYS A 21 -11.02 3.64 3.24
C LYS A 21 -10.14 3.71 4.50
N VAL A 22 -8.92 4.23 4.39
CA VAL A 22 -7.94 4.26 5.50
C VAL A 22 -7.22 5.61 5.63
N ARG A 23 -7.51 6.58 4.78
CA ARG A 23 -6.88 7.90 4.74
C ARG A 23 -7.92 8.99 4.64
N ASP A 24 -7.66 10.11 5.31
CA ASP A 24 -8.40 11.34 5.14
C ASP A 24 -7.52 12.34 4.38
N VAL A 25 -8.02 12.89 3.29
CA VAL A 25 -7.23 13.69 2.35
C VAL A 25 -7.83 15.08 2.23
N TYR A 26 -7.01 16.09 2.52
CA TYR A 26 -7.36 17.49 2.40
C TYR A 26 -6.60 18.12 1.23
N THR A 27 -7.33 18.80 0.35
CA THR A 27 -6.72 19.59 -0.73
C THR A 27 -6.60 21.04 -0.26
N ILE A 28 -5.41 21.60 -0.35
CA ILE A 28 -5.11 22.95 0.12
C ILE A 28 -4.67 23.80 -1.07
N ASN A 29 -5.35 24.93 -1.28
CA ASN A 29 -5.08 25.91 -2.35
C ASN A 29 -5.01 25.31 -3.78
N ASN A 30 -5.62 24.15 -4.00
CA ASN A 30 -5.50 23.35 -5.24
C ASN A 30 -4.03 23.02 -5.66
N GLN A 31 -3.09 23.08 -4.72
CA GLN A 31 -1.66 22.84 -4.95
C GLN A 31 -1.12 21.71 -4.09
N PHE A 32 -1.57 21.62 -2.85
CA PHE A 32 -1.08 20.67 -1.87
C PHE A 32 -2.14 19.66 -1.50
N MET A 33 -1.72 18.45 -1.30
CA MET A 33 -2.50 17.36 -0.72
C MET A 33 -1.95 17.04 0.66
N THR A 34 -2.76 17.18 1.70
CA THR A 34 -2.45 16.75 3.05
C THR A 34 -3.17 15.43 3.31
N MET A 35 -2.41 14.37 3.43
CA MET A 35 -2.93 13.01 3.63
C MET A 35 -2.70 12.59 5.08
N VAL A 36 -3.78 12.36 5.82
CA VAL A 36 -3.73 11.81 7.18
C VAL A 36 -4.02 10.31 7.10
N VAL A 37 -3.04 9.50 7.44
CA VAL A 37 -3.20 8.03 7.50
C VAL A 37 -3.84 7.68 8.83
N THR A 38 -5.09 7.25 8.79
CA THR A 38 -5.88 6.92 9.98
C THR A 38 -5.62 5.48 10.44
N ASP A 39 -6.11 5.15 11.61
CA ASP A 39 -6.03 3.80 12.17
C ASP A 39 -7.13 2.87 11.66
N ARG A 40 -7.96 3.33 10.69
CA ARG A 40 -8.92 2.45 10.01
C ARG A 40 -8.20 1.32 9.29
N ILE A 41 -8.81 0.16 9.31
CA ILE A 41 -8.36 -1.00 8.53
C ILE A 41 -9.47 -1.45 7.59
N SER A 42 -9.09 -1.81 6.36
CA SER A 42 -10.03 -2.37 5.39
C SER A 42 -9.53 -3.72 4.90
N ALA A 43 -10.45 -4.65 4.70
CA ALA A 43 -10.17 -5.94 4.06
C ALA A 43 -11.37 -6.31 3.18
N PHE A 44 -11.12 -6.95 2.03
CA PHE A 44 -12.17 -7.28 1.04
C PHE A 44 -13.01 -6.04 0.64
N ASP A 45 -12.35 -4.89 0.47
CA ASP A 45 -12.96 -3.58 0.17
C ASP A 45 -13.93 -3.01 1.23
N VAL A 46 -14.05 -3.67 2.38
CA VAL A 46 -14.87 -3.24 3.50
C VAL A 46 -14.00 -2.61 4.59
N VAL A 47 -14.37 -1.43 5.07
CA VAL A 47 -13.75 -0.83 6.27
C VAL A 47 -14.28 -1.56 7.49
N LEU A 48 -13.38 -2.14 8.29
CA LEU A 48 -13.74 -2.87 9.49
C LEU A 48 -14.20 -1.92 10.61
N PRO A 49 -15.04 -2.38 11.55
CA PRO A 49 -15.69 -1.51 12.55
C PRO A 49 -14.73 -0.94 13.57
N GLU A 50 -13.64 -1.66 13.89
CA GLU A 50 -12.65 -1.19 14.85
C GLU A 50 -11.40 -0.63 14.18
N ALA A 51 -10.88 0.45 14.74
CA ALA A 51 -9.60 1.01 14.33
C ALA A 51 -8.46 0.30 15.08
N ILE A 52 -7.31 0.18 14.41
CA ILE A 52 -6.14 -0.51 14.93
C ILE A 52 -5.14 0.52 15.44
N PRO A 53 -4.90 0.64 16.74
CA PRO A 53 -3.97 1.62 17.30
C PRO A 53 -2.60 1.55 16.61
N PHE A 54 -2.01 2.72 16.32
CA PHE A 54 -0.72 2.89 15.68
C PHE A 54 -0.63 2.47 14.20
N LYS A 55 -1.68 1.90 13.60
CA LYS A 55 -1.63 1.46 12.20
C LYS A 55 -1.32 2.61 11.25
N GLY A 56 -1.95 3.76 11.44
CA GLY A 56 -1.70 4.96 10.63
C GLY A 56 -0.25 5.44 10.74
N GLN A 57 0.29 5.46 11.96
CA GLN A 57 1.68 5.80 12.22
C GLN A 57 2.65 4.84 11.53
N VAL A 58 2.41 3.53 11.64
CA VAL A 58 3.22 2.49 10.98
C VAL A 58 3.25 2.68 9.46
N LEU A 59 2.08 2.80 8.85
CA LEU A 59 1.98 2.88 7.38
C LEU A 59 2.64 4.16 6.85
N ASN A 60 2.36 5.30 7.47
CA ASN A 60 2.91 6.58 6.99
C ASN A 60 4.44 6.63 7.11
N GLN A 61 5.00 6.14 8.21
CA GLN A 61 6.45 6.14 8.41
C GLN A 61 7.16 5.16 7.46
N ILE A 62 6.60 3.96 7.20
CA ILE A 62 7.15 3.03 6.21
C ILE A 62 7.11 3.68 4.83
N ALA A 63 5.97 4.23 4.41
CA ALA A 63 5.83 4.88 3.11
C ALA A 63 6.85 6.04 2.96
N ALA A 64 6.95 6.92 3.96
CA ALA A 64 7.89 8.03 3.94
C ALA A 64 9.36 7.58 3.79
N LYS A 65 9.76 6.53 4.52
CA LYS A 65 11.11 5.96 4.45
C LYS A 65 11.43 5.44 3.05
N PHE A 66 10.53 4.66 2.46
CA PHE A 66 10.76 4.07 1.12
C PHE A 66 10.65 5.12 0.00
N LEU A 67 9.71 6.07 0.09
CA LEU A 67 9.62 7.19 -0.86
C LEU A 67 10.91 8.03 -0.84
N ALA A 68 11.50 8.24 0.33
CA ALA A 68 12.80 8.91 0.44
C ALA A 68 13.95 8.08 -0.16
N ALA A 69 13.95 6.76 0.03
CA ALA A 69 15.01 5.85 -0.44
C ALA A 69 14.96 5.56 -1.95
N THR A 70 13.92 6.00 -2.65
CA THR A 70 13.71 5.76 -4.09
C THR A 70 13.66 7.03 -4.94
N LYS A 71 13.99 8.19 -4.36
CA LYS A 71 13.98 9.51 -5.06
C LYS A 71 14.93 9.59 -6.25
N ASP A 72 15.98 8.80 -6.26
CA ASP A 72 16.94 8.69 -7.34
C ASP A 72 16.43 7.88 -8.54
N ILE A 73 15.34 7.12 -8.37
CA ILE A 73 14.70 6.33 -9.43
C ILE A 73 13.62 7.16 -10.11
N VAL A 74 12.72 7.72 -9.32
CA VAL A 74 11.59 8.53 -9.78
C VAL A 74 11.25 9.58 -8.74
N PRO A 75 10.96 10.84 -9.14
CA PRO A 75 10.47 11.84 -8.20
C PRO A 75 9.16 11.36 -7.58
N ASN A 76 8.89 11.78 -6.34
CA ASN A 76 7.65 11.43 -5.69
C ASN A 76 6.86 12.65 -5.23
N TRP A 77 5.60 12.43 -4.89
CA TRP A 77 4.65 13.47 -4.53
C TRP A 77 4.95 14.18 -3.21
N VAL A 78 5.80 13.60 -2.33
CA VAL A 78 6.05 14.09 -0.97
C VAL A 78 6.83 15.39 -0.97
N ILE A 79 6.34 16.37 -0.24
CA ILE A 79 7.02 17.63 0.08
C ILE A 79 7.54 17.58 1.51
N GLU A 80 6.68 17.22 2.47
CA GLU A 80 7.00 17.20 3.89
C GLU A 80 6.21 16.10 4.63
N VAL A 81 6.78 15.58 5.72
CA VAL A 81 6.13 14.64 6.65
C VAL A 81 6.07 15.32 8.02
N PRO A 82 5.06 16.15 8.28
CA PRO A 82 5.00 16.97 9.48
C PRO A 82 4.65 16.17 10.75
N ASP A 83 4.07 15.00 10.60
CA ASP A 83 3.68 14.11 11.71
C ASP A 83 3.86 12.65 11.29
N GLU A 84 4.03 11.75 12.24
CA GLU A 84 4.18 10.32 11.97
C GLU A 84 2.98 9.72 11.21
N MET A 85 1.83 10.38 11.27
CA MET A 85 0.60 9.96 10.58
C MET A 85 0.25 10.82 9.36
N VAL A 86 1.07 11.83 9.01
CA VAL A 86 0.71 12.80 7.97
C VAL A 86 1.84 12.98 6.96
N THR A 87 1.45 12.98 5.71
CA THR A 87 2.29 13.40 4.59
C THR A 87 1.61 14.55 3.85
N ILE A 88 2.36 15.63 3.60
CA ILE A 88 1.96 16.73 2.73
C ILE A 88 2.75 16.60 1.44
N GLY A 89 2.06 16.68 0.32
CA GLY A 89 2.68 16.56 -0.98
C GLY A 89 1.98 17.39 -2.04
N ARG A 90 2.52 17.32 -3.26
CA ARG A 90 1.93 17.95 -4.43
C ARG A 90 0.74 17.17 -4.95
N ILE A 91 -0.20 17.86 -5.56
CA ILE A 91 -1.30 17.23 -6.28
C ILE A 91 -0.74 16.76 -7.63
N CYS A 92 -0.88 15.47 -7.89
CA CYS A 92 -0.56 14.87 -9.17
C CYS A 92 -1.85 14.37 -9.82
N GLU A 93 -1.95 14.45 -11.14
CA GLU A 93 -3.03 13.81 -11.88
C GLU A 93 -2.75 12.31 -11.97
N PRO A 94 -3.52 11.43 -11.30
CA PRO A 94 -3.19 10.03 -11.23
C PRO A 94 -3.47 9.31 -12.57
N PHE A 95 -2.57 8.43 -12.97
CA PHE A 95 -2.87 7.45 -14.01
C PHE A 95 -4.00 6.53 -13.56
N LYS A 96 -4.82 6.10 -14.51
CA LYS A 96 -5.99 5.23 -14.26
C LYS A 96 -5.62 3.75 -14.19
N VAL A 97 -4.38 3.46 -13.85
CA VAL A 97 -3.83 2.12 -13.68
C VAL A 97 -2.98 2.04 -12.42
N GLU A 98 -3.00 0.89 -11.78
CA GLU A 98 -2.07 0.50 -10.73
C GLU A 98 -1.07 -0.48 -11.30
N MET A 99 0.21 -0.26 -11.06
CA MET A 99 1.29 -1.11 -11.54
C MET A 99 1.64 -2.15 -10.47
N VAL A 100 1.03 -3.34 -10.57
CA VAL A 100 1.31 -4.45 -9.64
C VAL A 100 2.46 -5.28 -10.21
N VAL A 101 3.55 -5.40 -9.46
CA VAL A 101 4.71 -6.22 -9.82
C VAL A 101 4.81 -7.43 -8.90
N ARG A 102 5.10 -8.60 -9.50
CA ARG A 102 5.18 -9.87 -8.77
C ARG A 102 6.46 -10.60 -9.10
N GLY A 103 7.23 -10.95 -8.08
CA GLY A 103 8.39 -11.83 -8.21
C GLY A 103 8.09 -13.28 -7.84
N TYR A 104 6.92 -13.52 -7.25
CA TYR A 104 6.48 -14.82 -6.76
C TYR A 104 5.01 -15.06 -7.11
N LEU A 105 4.63 -16.31 -7.29
CA LEU A 105 3.25 -16.71 -7.60
C LEU A 105 2.43 -16.79 -6.31
N ALA A 106 1.85 -15.67 -5.89
CA ALA A 106 1.11 -15.57 -4.63
C ALA A 106 -0.21 -14.79 -4.78
N GLY A 107 -1.08 -14.92 -3.80
CA GLY A 107 -2.31 -14.15 -3.68
C GLY A 107 -3.23 -14.30 -4.89
N HIS A 108 -3.61 -13.19 -5.55
CA HIS A 108 -4.53 -13.22 -6.69
C HIS A 108 -3.97 -14.05 -7.86
N ALA A 109 -2.72 -13.83 -8.24
CA ALA A 109 -2.11 -14.57 -9.34
C ALA A 109 -2.07 -16.08 -9.10
N TRP A 110 -1.85 -16.51 -7.84
CA TRP A 110 -1.94 -17.93 -7.49
C TRP A 110 -3.37 -18.47 -7.62
N ARG A 111 -4.39 -17.72 -7.15
CA ARG A 111 -5.79 -18.17 -7.28
C ARG A 111 -6.16 -18.41 -8.75
N GLU A 112 -5.85 -17.46 -9.62
CA GLU A 112 -6.07 -17.59 -11.07
C GLU A 112 -5.34 -18.81 -11.66
N TYR A 113 -4.08 -18.99 -11.27
CA TYR A 113 -3.26 -20.12 -11.73
C TYR A 113 -3.80 -21.46 -11.23
N SER A 114 -4.22 -21.56 -9.96
CA SER A 114 -4.77 -22.77 -9.35
C SER A 114 -6.11 -23.17 -9.97
N GLU A 115 -6.87 -22.20 -10.50
CA GLU A 115 -8.11 -22.41 -11.27
C GLU A 115 -7.85 -22.86 -12.73
N GLY A 116 -6.59 -23.00 -13.13
CA GLY A 116 -6.22 -23.50 -14.45
C GLY A 116 -5.80 -22.43 -15.45
N LYS A 117 -5.84 -21.14 -15.10
CA LYS A 117 -5.34 -20.08 -15.96
C LYS A 117 -3.81 -20.16 -16.06
N ARG A 118 -3.27 -19.88 -17.23
CA ARG A 118 -1.83 -19.88 -17.52
C ARG A 118 -1.33 -18.53 -17.99
N SER A 119 -2.14 -17.50 -17.80
CA SER A 119 -1.76 -16.11 -18.00
C SER A 119 -2.50 -15.21 -17.02
N VAL A 120 -1.84 -14.13 -16.58
CA VAL A 120 -2.42 -13.06 -15.75
C VAL A 120 -2.10 -11.74 -16.42
N CYS A 121 -3.10 -10.90 -16.66
CA CYS A 121 -2.96 -9.61 -17.37
C CYS A 121 -2.20 -9.72 -18.71
N GLY A 122 -2.40 -10.80 -19.47
CA GLY A 122 -1.70 -11.04 -20.73
C GLY A 122 -0.32 -11.67 -20.59
N VAL A 123 0.25 -11.78 -19.38
CA VAL A 123 1.56 -12.38 -19.15
C VAL A 123 1.42 -13.88 -18.94
N SER A 124 2.10 -14.67 -19.79
CA SER A 124 2.10 -16.14 -19.70
C SER A 124 2.92 -16.63 -18.51
N LEU A 125 2.40 -17.63 -17.81
CA LEU A 125 3.04 -18.30 -16.69
C LEU A 125 3.47 -19.72 -17.07
N PRO A 126 4.65 -20.18 -16.61
CA PRO A 126 5.11 -21.56 -16.83
C PRO A 126 4.16 -22.58 -16.22
N GLU A 127 4.16 -23.81 -16.77
CA GLU A 127 3.48 -24.96 -16.16
C GLU A 127 4.21 -25.48 -14.94
N GLY A 128 3.47 -26.10 -14.01
CA GLY A 128 4.04 -26.81 -12.85
C GLY A 128 4.42 -25.93 -11.68
N LEU A 129 4.09 -24.65 -11.70
CA LEU A 129 4.32 -23.75 -10.56
C LEU A 129 3.38 -24.12 -9.39
N LYS A 130 3.89 -23.93 -8.18
CA LYS A 130 3.16 -24.05 -6.91
C LYS A 130 2.92 -22.68 -6.29
N GLU A 131 2.05 -22.64 -5.30
CA GLU A 131 1.86 -21.43 -4.49
C GLU A 131 3.18 -20.97 -3.89
N ASN A 132 3.41 -19.66 -3.96
CA ASN A 132 4.61 -18.98 -3.48
C ASN A 132 5.92 -19.30 -4.23
N ASP A 133 5.87 -20.04 -5.34
CA ASP A 133 7.07 -20.23 -6.17
C ASP A 133 7.60 -18.89 -6.69
N LYS A 134 8.93 -18.78 -6.70
CA LYS A 134 9.62 -17.68 -7.36
C LYS A 134 9.40 -17.77 -8.87
N LEU A 135 8.96 -16.67 -9.47
CA LEU A 135 8.83 -16.58 -10.91
C LEU A 135 10.21 -16.50 -11.59
N PRO A 136 10.36 -16.99 -12.83
CA PRO A 136 11.63 -16.90 -13.56
C PRO A 136 12.16 -15.46 -13.68
N GLN A 137 11.25 -14.50 -13.78
CA GLN A 137 11.51 -13.07 -13.71
C GLN A 137 10.29 -12.37 -13.08
N PRO A 138 10.46 -11.20 -12.48
CA PRO A 138 9.33 -10.39 -12.04
C PRO A 138 8.41 -10.06 -13.23
N ILE A 139 7.12 -10.08 -13.01
CA ILE A 139 6.10 -9.73 -13.99
C ILE A 139 5.27 -8.56 -13.51
N ILE A 140 4.79 -7.73 -14.44
CA ILE A 140 3.83 -6.66 -14.15
C ILE A 140 2.44 -7.13 -14.56
N THR A 141 1.49 -7.04 -13.62
CA THR A 141 0.09 -7.43 -13.79
C THR A 141 -0.78 -6.25 -13.39
N PRO A 142 -1.01 -5.29 -14.30
CA PRO A 142 -1.71 -4.05 -13.96
C PRO A 142 -3.16 -4.30 -13.60
N THR A 143 -3.72 -3.36 -12.81
CA THR A 143 -5.16 -3.27 -12.58
C THR A 143 -5.66 -1.88 -13.01
N THR A 144 -6.92 -1.79 -13.39
CA THR A 144 -7.59 -0.50 -13.56
C THR A 144 -7.73 0.16 -12.19
N LYS A 145 -7.71 1.49 -12.15
CA LYS A 145 -8.10 2.25 -10.97
C LYS A 145 -9.54 2.72 -11.16
N ALA A 146 -10.47 1.90 -10.69
CA ALA A 146 -11.89 2.18 -10.83
C ALA A 146 -12.32 3.38 -9.98
N SER A 147 -13.11 4.28 -10.56
CA SER A 147 -13.76 5.35 -9.79
C SER A 147 -14.97 4.85 -9.01
N VAL A 148 -15.57 3.73 -9.45
CA VAL A 148 -16.71 3.05 -8.82
C VAL A 148 -16.56 1.56 -9.07
N GLY A 149 -16.77 0.73 -8.05
CA GLY A 149 -16.63 -0.73 -8.15
C GLY A 149 -15.27 -1.21 -7.65
N HIS A 150 -14.80 -2.33 -8.21
CA HIS A 150 -13.51 -2.94 -7.88
C HIS A 150 -12.51 -2.70 -9.00
N ASP A 151 -11.22 -2.67 -8.64
CA ASP A 151 -10.14 -2.68 -9.60
C ASP A 151 -10.11 -4.03 -10.32
N GLU A 152 -9.94 -3.99 -11.65
CA GLU A 152 -9.97 -5.18 -12.51
C GLU A 152 -8.62 -5.39 -13.17
N ASP A 153 -8.23 -6.66 -13.31
CA ASP A 153 -7.05 -7.06 -14.06
C ASP A 153 -7.16 -6.53 -15.51
N ILE A 154 -6.08 -5.95 -16.01
CA ILE A 154 -6.02 -5.44 -17.38
C ILE A 154 -4.64 -5.72 -17.99
N SER A 155 -4.62 -6.09 -19.28
CA SER A 155 -3.35 -6.29 -19.96
C SER A 155 -2.74 -4.97 -20.45
N ARG A 156 -1.41 -4.99 -20.70
CA ARG A 156 -0.71 -3.87 -21.36
C ARG A 156 -1.38 -3.52 -22.68
N GLU A 157 -1.70 -4.53 -23.48
CA GLU A 157 -2.34 -4.38 -24.79
C GLU A 157 -3.69 -3.68 -24.67
N ASP A 158 -4.49 -4.05 -23.67
CA ASP A 158 -5.80 -3.42 -23.44
C ASP A 158 -5.65 -1.98 -22.94
N ILE A 159 -4.68 -1.70 -22.06
CA ILE A 159 -4.40 -0.34 -21.58
C ILE A 159 -4.09 0.58 -22.76
N LEU A 160 -3.21 0.12 -23.67
CA LEU A 160 -2.78 0.90 -24.83
C LEU A 160 -3.89 1.01 -25.88
N SER A 161 -4.58 -0.08 -26.21
CA SER A 161 -5.63 -0.08 -27.22
C SER A 161 -6.87 0.73 -26.84
N LYS A 162 -7.18 0.78 -25.54
CA LYS A 162 -8.25 1.62 -24.96
C LYS A 162 -7.82 3.06 -24.73
N GLY A 163 -6.54 3.41 -24.95
CA GLY A 163 -6.02 4.75 -24.74
C GLY A 163 -6.05 5.20 -23.27
N ILE A 164 -6.00 4.28 -22.32
CA ILE A 164 -6.01 4.59 -20.87
C ILE A 164 -4.71 5.28 -20.47
N VAL A 165 -3.58 4.82 -21.00
CA VAL A 165 -2.25 5.41 -20.86
C VAL A 165 -1.59 5.44 -22.24
N SER A 166 -0.83 6.50 -22.56
CA SER A 166 -0.04 6.55 -23.80
C SER A 166 1.07 5.50 -23.77
N ILE A 167 1.52 5.05 -24.96
CA ILE A 167 2.63 4.07 -25.04
C ILE A 167 3.90 4.61 -24.38
N VAL A 168 4.21 5.90 -24.57
CA VAL A 168 5.42 6.52 -24.01
C VAL A 168 5.34 6.56 -22.47
N ASP A 169 4.19 6.93 -21.94
CA ASP A 169 4.01 6.94 -20.49
C ASP A 169 4.04 5.52 -19.92
N TYR A 170 3.35 4.57 -20.59
CA TYR A 170 3.29 3.20 -20.09
C TYR A 170 4.68 2.55 -20.03
N ASP A 171 5.49 2.71 -21.08
CA ASP A 171 6.87 2.21 -21.10
C ASP A 171 7.70 2.80 -19.95
N GLN A 172 7.50 4.08 -19.63
CA GLN A 172 8.17 4.72 -18.51
C GLN A 172 7.65 4.20 -17.15
N LEU A 173 6.34 3.93 -17.04
CA LEU A 173 5.77 3.30 -15.83
C LEU A 173 6.34 1.89 -15.61
N GLU A 174 6.52 1.10 -16.66
CA GLU A 174 7.14 -0.22 -16.58
C GLU A 174 8.59 -0.13 -16.09
N GLU A 175 9.39 0.76 -16.67
CA GLU A 175 10.79 0.98 -16.27
C GLU A 175 10.89 1.36 -14.79
N TYR A 176 10.11 2.34 -14.35
CA TYR A 176 10.06 2.75 -12.95
C TYR A 176 9.60 1.61 -12.04
N THR A 177 8.58 0.87 -12.44
CA THR A 177 8.05 -0.25 -11.66
C THR A 177 9.11 -1.32 -11.40
N TYR A 178 9.86 -1.74 -12.43
CA TYR A 178 10.94 -2.72 -12.26
C TYR A 178 12.10 -2.17 -11.44
N ALA A 179 12.49 -0.90 -11.63
CA ALA A 179 13.56 -0.28 -10.86
C ALA A 179 13.20 -0.14 -9.38
N LEU A 180 11.98 0.29 -9.08
CA LEU A 180 11.46 0.39 -7.72
C LEU A 180 11.36 -0.99 -7.04
N TYR A 181 10.87 -2.01 -7.78
CA TYR A 181 10.78 -3.37 -7.26
C TYR A 181 12.15 -3.97 -6.96
N LYS A 182 13.13 -3.73 -7.82
CA LYS A 182 14.52 -4.14 -7.59
C LYS A 182 15.07 -3.51 -6.33
N ARG A 183 14.95 -2.18 -6.16
CA ARG A 183 15.40 -1.46 -4.96
C ARG A 183 14.67 -1.99 -3.71
N GLY A 184 13.35 -2.18 -3.77
CA GLY A 184 12.57 -2.74 -2.67
C GLY A 184 13.00 -4.16 -2.29
N THR A 185 13.34 -4.99 -3.29
CA THR A 185 13.86 -6.35 -3.08
C THR A 185 15.23 -6.33 -2.39
N GLU A 186 16.12 -5.45 -2.81
CA GLU A 186 17.45 -5.26 -2.19
C GLU A 186 17.31 -4.83 -0.72
N MET A 187 16.47 -3.81 -0.46
CA MET A 187 16.22 -3.34 0.91
C MET A 187 15.55 -4.39 1.80
N ALA A 188 14.64 -5.19 1.25
CA ALA A 188 14.01 -6.30 1.98
C ALA A 188 15.04 -7.39 2.31
N ALA A 189 15.92 -7.74 1.37
CA ALA A 189 16.96 -8.75 1.57
C ALA A 189 17.93 -8.36 2.71
N GLU A 190 18.29 -7.09 2.85
CA GLU A 190 19.09 -6.59 3.98
C GLU A 190 18.43 -6.82 5.35
N ARG A 191 17.12 -7.05 5.37
CA ARG A 191 16.29 -7.33 6.54
C ARG A 191 15.94 -8.80 6.71
N GLY A 192 16.52 -9.69 5.88
CA GLY A 192 16.15 -11.10 5.85
C GLY A 192 14.74 -11.35 5.37
N LEU A 193 14.21 -10.45 4.53
CA LEU A 193 12.88 -10.53 3.93
C LEU A 193 12.96 -10.73 2.43
N ILE A 194 11.91 -11.31 1.88
CA ILE A 194 11.65 -11.44 0.45
C ILE A 194 10.47 -10.55 0.11
N LEU A 195 10.66 -9.57 -0.77
CA LEU A 195 9.55 -8.80 -1.35
C LEU A 195 8.87 -9.65 -2.42
N VAL A 196 7.67 -10.13 -2.13
CA VAL A 196 6.92 -11.08 -2.96
C VAL A 196 6.23 -10.38 -4.12
N ASP A 197 5.43 -9.40 -3.78
CA ASP A 197 4.71 -8.52 -4.70
C ASP A 197 4.45 -7.16 -4.04
N THR A 198 4.20 -6.18 -4.88
CA THR A 198 3.83 -4.83 -4.45
C THR A 198 3.08 -4.12 -5.57
N LYS A 199 2.35 -3.06 -5.23
CA LYS A 199 1.74 -2.16 -6.20
C LYS A 199 2.35 -0.76 -6.10
N TYR A 200 2.46 -0.11 -7.25
CA TYR A 200 2.84 1.29 -7.37
C TYR A 200 1.75 2.08 -8.09
N GLU A 201 1.56 3.30 -7.65
CA GLU A 201 0.70 4.26 -8.31
C GLU A 201 1.52 5.46 -8.77
N PHE A 202 1.20 5.94 -9.96
CA PHE A 202 1.89 7.08 -10.55
C PHE A 202 0.90 8.16 -10.95
N GLY A 203 1.40 9.39 -11.04
CA GLY A 203 0.63 10.54 -11.51
C GLY A 203 1.53 11.54 -12.21
N LYS A 204 0.94 12.52 -12.87
CA LYS A 204 1.66 13.59 -13.58
C LYS A 204 1.49 14.95 -12.93
N VAL A 205 2.55 15.77 -13.07
CA VAL A 205 2.47 17.21 -12.92
C VAL A 205 3.07 17.81 -14.19
N GLY A 206 2.24 18.36 -15.06
CA GLY A 206 2.67 18.66 -16.43
C GLY A 206 3.05 17.39 -17.17
N GLU A 207 4.26 17.33 -17.71
CA GLU A 207 4.79 16.15 -18.41
C GLU A 207 5.59 15.20 -17.50
N GLU A 208 5.89 15.63 -16.28
CA GLU A 208 6.73 14.85 -15.37
C GLU A 208 5.92 13.82 -14.59
N ILE A 209 6.41 12.57 -14.56
CA ILE A 209 5.80 11.46 -13.84
C ILE A 209 6.33 11.41 -12.41
N PHE A 210 5.44 11.28 -11.46
CA PHE A 210 5.71 11.14 -10.03
C PHE A 210 5.18 9.82 -9.50
N LEU A 211 5.94 9.22 -8.59
CA LEU A 211 5.44 8.15 -7.74
C LEU A 211 4.51 8.75 -6.68
N ILE A 212 3.29 8.24 -6.60
CA ILE A 212 2.27 8.73 -5.67
C ILE A 212 1.81 7.65 -4.70
N ASP A 213 0.97 8.02 -3.75
CA ASP A 213 0.43 7.16 -2.70
C ASP A 213 1.51 6.56 -1.79
N GLU A 214 1.35 5.33 -1.37
CA GLU A 214 2.28 4.59 -0.51
C GLU A 214 3.04 3.52 -1.27
N ILE A 215 4.25 3.20 -0.80
CA ILE A 215 5.02 2.09 -1.35
C ILE A 215 5.59 1.22 -0.24
N HIS A 216 5.70 -0.08 -0.52
CA HIS A 216 6.36 -1.07 0.35
C HIS A 216 5.79 -1.21 1.76
N THR A 217 4.56 -0.71 1.98
CA THR A 217 3.86 -0.88 3.24
C THR A 217 3.21 -2.27 3.34
N PRO A 218 2.84 -2.73 4.52
CA PRO A 218 2.09 -3.97 4.68
C PRO A 218 0.73 -3.99 3.98
N ASP A 219 0.18 -2.83 3.66
CA ASP A 219 -1.11 -2.69 2.95
C ASP A 219 -0.95 -2.78 1.43
N SER A 220 0.19 -2.34 0.89
CA SER A 220 0.51 -2.34 -0.55
C SER A 220 1.41 -3.49 -0.99
N SER A 221 2.05 -4.20 -0.06
CA SER A 221 3.09 -5.19 -0.37
C SER A 221 2.95 -6.45 0.48
N ARG A 222 3.49 -7.56 -0.05
CA ARG A 222 3.62 -8.82 0.66
C ARG A 222 5.10 -9.16 0.82
N TYR A 223 5.48 -9.60 2.01
CA TYR A 223 6.81 -10.09 2.30
C TYR A 223 6.76 -11.49 2.87
N PHE A 224 7.79 -12.30 2.57
CA PHE A 224 8.09 -13.52 3.30
C PHE A 224 9.36 -13.33 4.12
N TYR A 225 9.49 -14.09 5.21
CA TYR A 225 10.78 -14.28 5.84
C TYR A 225 11.67 -15.12 4.93
N ALA A 226 12.88 -14.65 4.65
CA ALA A 226 13.85 -15.41 3.82
C ALA A 226 14.31 -16.69 4.52
N GLU A 227 14.45 -16.61 5.85
CA GLU A 227 14.78 -17.78 6.67
C GLU A 227 13.71 -18.87 6.58
N GLY A 228 14.10 -20.04 6.10
CA GLY A 228 13.24 -21.20 5.95
C GLY A 228 12.30 -21.13 4.75
N TYR A 229 12.39 -20.14 3.86
CA TYR A 229 11.55 -20.07 2.66
C TYR A 229 11.71 -21.32 1.77
N GLU A 230 12.95 -21.68 1.43
CA GLU A 230 13.25 -22.82 0.55
C GLU A 230 12.78 -24.16 1.17
N ALA A 231 12.99 -24.35 2.47
CA ALA A 231 12.57 -25.58 3.16
C ALA A 231 11.03 -25.70 3.14
N ARG A 232 10.30 -24.64 3.52
CA ARG A 232 8.84 -24.66 3.48
C ARG A 232 8.32 -24.86 2.06
N GLN A 233 8.97 -24.25 1.06
CA GLN A 233 8.56 -24.42 -0.34
C GLN A 233 8.76 -25.87 -0.80
N ALA A 234 9.87 -26.50 -0.45
CA ALA A 234 10.12 -27.90 -0.77
C ALA A 234 9.11 -28.85 -0.12
N ASP A 235 8.74 -28.58 1.14
CA ASP A 235 7.82 -29.41 1.93
C ASP A 235 6.34 -29.04 1.68
N ASN A 236 6.03 -28.09 0.81
CA ASN A 236 4.71 -27.51 0.54
C ASN A 236 4.03 -26.96 1.82
N GLU A 237 4.82 -26.40 2.71
CA GLU A 237 4.33 -25.73 3.91
C GLU A 237 3.99 -24.26 3.64
N PRO A 238 3.05 -23.66 4.38
CA PRO A 238 2.72 -22.24 4.27
C PRO A 238 3.94 -21.36 4.59
N GLN A 239 4.17 -20.34 3.77
CA GLN A 239 5.23 -19.37 4.02
C GLN A 239 4.92 -18.49 5.23
N LYS A 240 5.96 -18.19 6.02
CA LYS A 240 5.89 -17.12 7.01
C LYS A 240 5.81 -15.78 6.29
N GLN A 241 4.71 -15.06 6.41
CA GLN A 241 4.52 -13.81 5.69
C GLN A 241 4.25 -12.62 6.60
N LEU A 242 4.70 -11.46 6.12
CA LEU A 242 4.49 -10.14 6.67
C LEU A 242 3.64 -9.33 5.67
N SER A 243 2.38 -9.16 5.97
CA SER A 243 1.42 -8.38 5.19
C SER A 243 0.10 -8.34 5.95
N LYS A 244 -0.88 -7.62 5.44
CA LYS A 244 -2.24 -7.62 5.96
C LYS A 244 -2.99 -8.97 5.79
N GLU A 245 -2.37 -9.98 5.18
CA GLU A 245 -2.99 -11.27 4.91
C GLU A 245 -3.43 -12.01 6.19
N PHE A 246 -2.75 -11.78 7.33
CA PHE A 246 -3.17 -12.37 8.60
C PHE A 246 -4.56 -11.89 9.05
N VAL A 247 -4.92 -10.63 8.76
CA VAL A 247 -6.26 -10.09 9.03
C VAL A 247 -7.29 -10.77 8.11
N ARG A 248 -6.95 -10.94 6.83
CA ARG A 248 -7.82 -11.63 5.87
C ARG A 248 -8.06 -13.07 6.26
N LYS A 249 -7.01 -13.80 6.68
CA LYS A 249 -7.14 -15.18 7.16
C LYS A 249 -8.07 -15.27 8.38
N TRP A 250 -7.85 -14.40 9.37
CA TRP A 250 -8.72 -14.33 10.53
C TRP A 250 -10.19 -14.08 10.13
N LEU A 251 -10.45 -13.15 9.22
CA LEU A 251 -11.80 -12.86 8.73
C LEU A 251 -12.42 -14.09 8.04
N ILE A 252 -11.65 -14.77 7.17
CA ILE A 252 -12.10 -15.97 6.45
C ILE A 252 -12.44 -17.09 7.43
N GLU A 253 -11.59 -17.35 8.41
CA GLU A 253 -11.80 -18.36 9.47
C GLU A 253 -13.03 -18.07 10.31
N ASN A 254 -13.45 -16.80 10.41
CA ASN A 254 -14.66 -16.37 11.09
C ASN A 254 -15.84 -16.10 10.12
N GLY A 255 -15.79 -16.64 8.88
CA GLY A 255 -16.90 -16.64 7.94
C GLY A 255 -17.12 -15.36 7.14
N PHE A 256 -16.13 -14.44 7.08
CA PHE A 256 -16.23 -13.19 6.35
C PHE A 256 -15.21 -13.08 5.21
N GLN A 257 -15.72 -12.82 4.01
CA GLN A 257 -14.93 -12.62 2.78
C GLN A 257 -15.41 -11.41 1.96
N GLY A 258 -16.19 -10.52 2.56
CA GLY A 258 -16.75 -9.34 1.88
C GLY A 258 -17.91 -9.66 0.92
N LYS A 259 -18.49 -10.87 0.97
CA LYS A 259 -19.62 -11.25 0.10
C LYS A 259 -20.94 -10.77 0.69
N ASP A 260 -21.93 -10.56 -0.19
CA ASP A 260 -23.28 -10.17 0.22
C ASP A 260 -23.87 -11.13 1.23
N GLY A 261 -24.52 -10.58 2.25
CA GLY A 261 -25.15 -11.36 3.32
C GLY A 261 -24.21 -11.86 4.42
N GLN A 262 -22.89 -11.63 4.32
CA GLN A 262 -21.95 -11.94 5.38
C GLN A 262 -21.90 -10.83 6.43
N THR A 263 -21.70 -11.22 7.70
CA THR A 263 -21.53 -10.27 8.81
C THR A 263 -20.07 -10.23 9.24
N ILE A 264 -19.56 -9.03 9.44
CA ILE A 264 -18.19 -8.85 9.96
C ILE A 264 -18.15 -9.46 11.39
N PRO A 265 -17.16 -10.32 11.69
CA PRO A 265 -17.01 -10.86 13.04
C PRO A 265 -16.69 -9.77 14.06
N VAL A 266 -17.08 -10.00 15.31
CA VAL A 266 -16.80 -9.06 16.39
C VAL A 266 -15.30 -8.96 16.62
N MET A 267 -14.76 -7.77 16.48
CA MET A 267 -13.36 -7.45 16.77
C MET A 267 -13.22 -7.17 18.27
N THR A 268 -12.86 -8.19 19.05
CA THR A 268 -12.62 -7.99 20.50
C THR A 268 -11.36 -7.15 20.75
N PRO A 269 -11.19 -6.55 21.94
CA PRO A 269 -9.97 -5.82 22.29
C PRO A 269 -8.70 -6.63 22.07
N GLU A 270 -8.73 -7.95 22.36
CA GLU A 270 -7.58 -8.84 22.20
C GLU A 270 -7.21 -9.02 20.71
N ILE A 271 -8.19 -9.08 19.82
CA ILE A 271 -7.97 -9.13 18.38
C ILE A 271 -7.39 -7.80 17.87
N VAL A 272 -7.96 -6.68 18.31
CA VAL A 272 -7.47 -5.34 17.95
C VAL A 272 -6.01 -5.16 18.39
N ASP A 273 -5.70 -5.53 19.64
CA ASP A 273 -4.34 -5.44 20.18
C ASP A 273 -3.37 -6.36 19.41
N SER A 274 -3.77 -7.58 19.10
CA SER A 274 -2.93 -8.51 18.34
C SER A 274 -2.65 -8.01 16.92
N ILE A 275 -3.63 -7.36 16.28
CA ILE A 275 -3.44 -6.73 14.97
C ILE A 275 -2.48 -5.55 15.09
N SER A 276 -2.63 -4.71 16.11
CA SER A 276 -1.74 -3.56 16.36
C SER A 276 -0.29 -4.01 16.57
N GLU A 277 -0.07 -4.99 17.44
CA GLU A 277 1.26 -5.57 17.69
C GLU A 277 1.88 -6.14 16.41
N ARG A 278 1.07 -6.76 15.56
CA ARG A 278 1.52 -7.28 14.27
C ARG A 278 1.95 -6.18 13.31
N TYR A 279 1.23 -5.04 13.25
CA TYR A 279 1.66 -3.89 12.46
C TYR A 279 2.97 -3.28 12.98
N ILE A 280 3.15 -3.22 14.30
CA ILE A 280 4.41 -2.77 14.91
C ILE A 280 5.55 -3.73 14.58
N GLU A 281 5.34 -5.05 14.69
CA GLU A 281 6.32 -6.06 14.26
C GLU A 281 6.71 -5.87 12.78
N LEU A 282 5.72 -5.66 11.91
CA LEU A 282 5.91 -5.38 10.50
C LEU A 282 6.79 -4.14 10.28
N TYR A 283 6.53 -3.06 11.00
CA TYR A 283 7.36 -1.85 10.95
C TYR A 283 8.81 -2.17 11.32
N GLU A 284 9.04 -2.79 12.46
CA GLU A 284 10.39 -3.09 12.95
C GLU A 284 11.16 -4.03 12.01
N GLN A 285 10.50 -5.03 11.45
CA GLN A 285 11.12 -5.95 10.50
C GLN A 285 11.44 -5.28 9.16
N ILE A 286 10.51 -4.52 8.59
CA ILE A 286 10.67 -3.90 7.26
C ILE A 286 11.66 -2.74 7.32
N THR A 287 11.61 -1.92 8.37
CA THR A 287 12.47 -0.73 8.47
C THR A 287 13.81 -0.99 9.16
N GLY A 288 13.86 -1.97 10.06
CA GLY A 288 14.97 -2.23 10.98
C GLY A 288 15.07 -1.25 12.14
N ASP A 289 14.13 -0.31 12.23
CA ASP A 289 14.07 0.69 13.31
C ASP A 289 13.14 0.20 14.41
N LYS A 290 13.40 0.57 15.66
CA LYS A 290 12.46 0.33 16.75
C LYS A 290 11.26 1.26 16.64
N PHE A 291 10.06 0.70 16.78
CA PHE A 291 8.84 1.50 16.76
C PHE A 291 8.69 2.28 18.05
N VAL A 292 8.52 3.59 17.91
CA VAL A 292 8.26 4.47 19.05
C VAL A 292 6.77 4.81 19.08
N LYS A 293 6.06 4.25 20.06
CA LYS A 293 4.64 4.54 20.27
C LYS A 293 4.48 6.00 20.69
N ASN A 294 3.80 6.79 19.88
CA ASN A 294 3.45 8.15 20.25
C ASN A 294 2.10 8.12 20.98
N GLU A 295 2.15 8.02 22.32
CA GLU A 295 0.99 7.85 23.21
C GLU A 295 0.46 9.18 23.76
N GLN A 296 0.56 10.27 23.02
CA GLN A 296 -0.01 11.54 23.46
C GLN A 296 -1.52 11.43 23.65
N ASN A 297 -2.04 12.04 24.73
CA ASN A 297 -3.45 11.93 25.12
C ASN A 297 -4.42 12.55 24.08
N ASP A 298 -3.95 13.47 23.25
CA ASP A 298 -4.72 14.11 22.18
C ASP A 298 -3.97 14.02 20.84
N ILE A 299 -4.07 12.85 20.21
CA ILE A 299 -3.45 12.59 18.91
C ILE A 299 -4.01 13.52 17.82
N LEU A 300 -5.32 13.81 17.84
CA LEU A 300 -5.96 14.68 16.85
C LEU A 300 -5.40 16.11 16.95
N GLN A 301 -5.29 16.65 18.16
CA GLN A 301 -4.74 17.97 18.37
C GLN A 301 -3.27 18.06 17.93
N ARG A 302 -2.45 17.05 18.23
CA ARG A 302 -1.06 16.98 17.77
C ARG A 302 -0.98 17.01 16.26
N VAL A 303 -1.72 16.13 15.59
CA VAL A 303 -1.76 16.01 14.13
C VAL A 303 -2.18 17.34 13.50
N GLU A 304 -3.26 17.96 13.99
CA GLU A 304 -3.74 19.25 13.50
C GLU A 304 -2.70 20.35 13.65
N GLN A 305 -2.08 20.47 14.82
CA GLN A 305 -1.04 21.48 15.07
C GLN A 305 0.19 21.32 14.18
N ASN A 306 0.65 20.08 14.00
CA ASN A 306 1.79 19.79 13.13
C ASN A 306 1.48 20.15 11.66
N VAL A 307 0.28 19.83 11.18
CA VAL A 307 -0.18 20.22 9.85
C VAL A 307 -0.30 21.73 9.69
N LEU A 308 -0.93 22.42 10.65
CA LEU A 308 -1.07 23.88 10.61
C LEU A 308 0.29 24.59 10.55
N LYS A 309 1.27 24.12 11.33
CA LYS A 309 2.63 24.66 11.33
C LYS A 309 3.28 24.51 9.96
N SER A 310 3.20 23.33 9.35
CA SER A 310 3.76 23.06 8.02
C SER A 310 3.07 23.90 6.93
N LEU A 311 1.72 23.90 6.91
CA LEU A 311 0.96 24.64 5.92
C LEU A 311 1.19 26.17 6.03
N SER A 312 1.43 26.70 7.24
CA SER A 312 1.76 28.12 7.39
C SER A 312 3.04 28.51 6.64
N THR A 313 4.03 27.63 6.61
CA THR A 313 5.28 27.83 5.87
C THR A 313 5.09 27.67 4.36
N LEU A 314 4.40 26.60 3.94
CA LEU A 314 4.16 26.30 2.53
C LEU A 314 3.27 27.33 1.81
N LEU A 315 2.32 27.93 2.51
CA LEU A 315 1.40 28.94 1.95
C LEU A 315 1.97 30.36 1.96
N SER A 316 3.10 30.57 2.63
CA SER A 316 3.79 31.87 2.69
C SER A 316 4.86 32.02 1.60
N ASN A 317 5.29 30.93 0.98
CA ASN A 317 6.22 30.86 -0.13
C ASN A 317 5.47 30.78 -1.46
#